data_10a264d25630a9027518104212965939
#
_entry.id   10a264d25630a9027518104212965939
#
_cell.length_a   1.000
_cell.length_b   1.000
_cell.length_c   1.000
_cell.angle_alpha   90.00
_cell.angle_beta   90.00
_cell.angle_gamma   90.00
#
_symmetry.space_group_name_H-M   'P 1'
#
loop_
_entity.id
_entity.type
_entity.pdbx_description
1 polymer ?
#
loop_
_entity_poly.entity_id
_entity_poly.type
_entity_poly.pdbx_seq_one_letter_code
_entity_poly.pdbx_strand_id
1 'polypeptide(L)'
;MRTAYVPGRWLVFRYDIERPPPNAVTTERLSVAPAVLADLAGRGRRHDQPFLIGPDGRPDERVNAFFASARMLARSPLTWGKYAQSIALWLNFLLVSGQRWDTASEEDAEYFKEWRLSDSRNPGLVSGGTFAANLAALRVFYRWAAGRYGVVDPVAAVDDFDLRPHGVRDRRVKWLDPGGYRRWRDVGLRGLGLDERADTGWRGRSEQRDAAFADGLYGSGLRLSEWASLLRTELPDDDPARGYSTCRLADACAKGGYGHKFWLPRPALLAVLDYLEGARARAVRKAQQAGRYDRVARARLVVGARGDRLTIQEPDGRVTQWAVNAIGARARRRLFRLTDAGLEPLALWLNEDGLPRTAHGWQHTFTQANARIASLGLGGFTATPHMLRHSCALRWYAVGRLAYARRLGHLSEEETKDFRVQFGDTWDLVATILGHRSPETTKRHYLEPFRALDVELLLQHAQQAAVDGFLASYLADHPLVRTDPLRPAR
;
A
#
# COMPACT_ATOMS: atom_id res chain seq x y z
N MET A 1 18.70 -4.31 4.32
CA MET A 1 19.64 -4.98 5.24
C MET A 1 19.87 -6.41 4.77
N ARG A 2 21.11 -6.84 4.55
CA ARG A 2 21.43 -8.25 4.29
C ARG A 2 21.39 -8.97 5.62
N THR A 3 20.53 -9.96 5.76
CA THR A 3 20.50 -10.81 6.96
C THR A 3 21.73 -11.70 6.92
N ALA A 4 22.71 -11.44 7.78
CA ALA A 4 23.81 -12.38 8.00
C ALA A 4 23.28 -13.61 8.74
N TYR A 5 23.83 -14.79 8.44
CA TYR A 5 23.52 -15.99 9.18
C TYR A 5 24.03 -15.84 10.62
N VAL A 6 23.15 -16.07 11.59
CA VAL A 6 23.46 -16.11 13.01
C VAL A 6 23.13 -17.52 13.50
N PRO A 7 24.13 -18.31 13.92
CA PRO A 7 23.91 -19.66 14.42
C PRO A 7 22.95 -19.70 15.62
N GLY A 8 22.26 -20.81 15.79
CA GLY A 8 21.39 -21.03 16.95
C GLY A 8 19.98 -20.45 16.86
N ARG A 9 19.53 -19.96 15.70
CA ARG A 9 18.15 -19.50 15.50
C ARG A 9 17.66 -19.66 14.07
N TRP A 10 16.35 -19.64 13.89
CA TRP A 10 15.70 -19.58 12.59
C TRP A 10 15.82 -18.20 11.98
N LEU A 11 16.24 -18.16 10.72
CA LEU A 11 16.42 -16.93 9.94
C LEU A 11 15.66 -16.98 8.62
N VAL A 12 15.14 -15.83 8.19
CA VAL A 12 14.43 -15.67 6.91
C VAL A 12 15.39 -15.11 5.88
N PHE A 13 15.54 -15.84 4.78
CA PHE A 13 16.23 -15.42 3.58
C PHE A 13 15.26 -15.30 2.40
N ARG A 14 15.71 -14.76 1.29
CA ARG A 14 14.92 -14.61 0.06
C ARG A 14 15.73 -14.98 -1.15
N TYR A 15 15.11 -15.66 -2.09
CA TYR A 15 15.74 -15.94 -3.39
C TYR A 15 15.90 -14.63 -4.19
N ASP A 16 17.12 -14.31 -4.56
CA ASP A 16 17.40 -13.29 -5.57
C ASP A 16 17.78 -14.00 -6.89
N ILE A 17 16.77 -14.34 -7.69
CA ILE A 17 16.98 -14.99 -8.99
C ILE A 17 17.34 -13.99 -10.11
N GLU A 18 17.46 -12.71 -9.78
CA GLU A 18 17.73 -11.66 -10.74
C GLU A 18 19.17 -11.15 -10.71
N ARG A 19 19.88 -11.43 -9.63
CA ARG A 19 21.28 -11.04 -9.47
C ARG A 19 22.10 -12.24 -9.06
N PRO A 20 23.24 -12.48 -9.72
CA PRO A 20 24.21 -13.42 -9.18
C PRO A 20 24.68 -12.94 -7.80
N PRO A 21 25.00 -13.84 -6.89
CA PRO A 21 25.54 -13.47 -5.59
C PRO A 21 26.78 -12.60 -5.76
N PRO A 22 26.90 -11.48 -5.03
CA PRO A 22 27.99 -10.51 -5.22
C PRO A 22 29.38 -11.05 -4.86
N ASN A 23 29.44 -12.15 -4.14
CA ASN A 23 30.67 -12.86 -3.75
C ASN A 23 30.83 -14.15 -4.55
N ALA A 24 30.53 -14.12 -5.82
CA ALA A 24 30.97 -15.14 -6.72
C ALA A 24 32.51 -15.05 -6.89
N VAL A 25 33.24 -14.93 -5.79
CA VAL A 25 34.70 -15.17 -5.70
C VAL A 25 35.07 -16.57 -6.20
N THR A 26 34.06 -17.37 -6.32
CA THR A 26 34.10 -18.72 -6.87
C THR A 26 33.76 -18.76 -8.37
N THR A 27 33.48 -17.65 -9.03
CA THR A 27 33.06 -17.66 -10.43
C THR A 27 34.15 -18.06 -11.40
N GLU A 28 35.42 -17.87 -11.07
CA GLU A 28 36.51 -18.42 -11.90
C GLU A 28 36.67 -19.94 -11.76
N ARG A 29 36.26 -20.53 -10.60
CA ARG A 29 36.32 -21.98 -10.40
C ARG A 29 34.99 -22.71 -10.52
N LEU A 30 33.85 -22.00 -10.42
CA LEU A 30 32.52 -22.55 -10.54
C LEU A 30 31.71 -21.62 -11.44
N SER A 31 31.69 -21.87 -12.74
CA SER A 31 30.77 -21.24 -13.71
C SER A 31 29.27 -21.61 -13.43
N VAL A 32 28.92 -21.74 -12.15
CA VAL A 32 27.67 -22.32 -11.65
C VAL A 32 26.58 -21.24 -11.46
N ALA A 33 26.93 -19.96 -11.36
CA ALA A 33 25.95 -18.94 -11.01
C ALA A 33 24.81 -18.79 -12.03
N PRO A 34 25.04 -18.74 -13.37
CA PRO A 34 23.95 -18.71 -14.33
C PRO A 34 23.14 -20.01 -14.35
N ALA A 35 23.80 -21.17 -14.19
CA ALA A 35 23.16 -22.47 -14.15
C ALA A 35 22.29 -22.64 -12.89
N VAL A 36 22.77 -22.20 -11.73
CA VAL A 36 22.00 -22.21 -10.48
C VAL A 36 20.79 -21.30 -10.57
N LEU A 37 20.92 -20.10 -11.15
CA LEU A 37 19.79 -19.19 -11.32
C LEU A 37 18.76 -19.76 -12.31
N ALA A 38 19.22 -20.40 -13.38
CA ALA A 38 18.36 -21.08 -14.33
C ALA A 38 17.65 -22.29 -13.70
N ASP A 39 18.36 -23.09 -12.89
CA ASP A 39 17.80 -24.22 -12.14
C ASP A 39 16.76 -23.77 -11.12
N LEU A 40 17.05 -22.74 -10.34
CA LEU A 40 16.07 -22.17 -9.40
C LEU A 40 14.82 -21.67 -10.11
N ALA A 41 14.95 -21.00 -11.25
CA ALA A 41 13.84 -20.57 -12.06
C ALA A 41 13.08 -21.78 -12.66
N GLY A 42 13.80 -22.79 -13.15
CA GLY A 42 13.25 -24.04 -13.68
C GLY A 42 12.49 -24.84 -12.64
N ARG A 43 12.90 -24.79 -11.37
CA ARG A 43 12.17 -25.36 -10.23
C ARG A 43 10.99 -24.50 -9.74
N GLY A 44 10.58 -23.47 -10.49
CA GLY A 44 9.46 -22.59 -10.16
C GLY A 44 9.70 -21.65 -8.97
N ARG A 45 10.96 -21.42 -8.57
CA ARG A 45 11.30 -20.44 -7.55
C ARG A 45 11.11 -19.03 -8.09
N ARG A 46 10.54 -18.15 -7.26
CA ARG A 46 10.27 -16.75 -7.65
C ARG A 46 11.24 -15.81 -6.94
N HIS A 47 11.53 -14.70 -7.60
CA HIS A 47 12.27 -13.63 -6.95
C HIS A 47 11.51 -13.11 -5.70
N ASP A 48 12.25 -12.78 -4.63
CA ASP A 48 11.72 -12.41 -3.31
C ASP A 48 10.94 -13.52 -2.58
N GLN A 49 10.86 -14.73 -3.14
CA GLN A 49 10.25 -15.86 -2.43
C GLN A 49 11.10 -16.19 -1.19
N PRO A 50 10.50 -16.24 0.02
CA PRO A 50 11.25 -16.52 1.23
C PRO A 50 11.59 -18.01 1.36
N PHE A 51 12.67 -18.25 2.11
CA PHE A 51 12.99 -19.53 2.66
C PHE A 51 13.63 -19.34 4.05
N LEU A 52 13.54 -20.37 4.89
CA LEU A 52 14.05 -20.35 6.24
C LEU A 52 15.26 -21.29 6.36
N ILE A 53 16.25 -20.83 7.10
CA ILE A 53 17.38 -21.64 7.54
C ILE A 53 17.26 -21.84 9.04
N GLY A 54 17.38 -23.10 9.46
CA GLY A 54 17.31 -23.53 10.86
C GLY A 54 18.53 -23.16 11.69
N PRO A 55 18.47 -23.42 13.00
CA PRO A 55 19.56 -23.11 13.94
C PRO A 55 20.86 -23.87 13.66
N ASP A 56 20.78 -24.98 12.95
CA ASP A 56 21.92 -25.80 12.49
C ASP A 56 22.54 -25.32 11.16
N GLY A 57 22.05 -24.21 10.61
CA GLY A 57 22.51 -23.68 9.33
C GLY A 57 21.91 -24.37 8.10
N ARG A 58 20.95 -25.28 8.29
CA ARG A 58 20.32 -26.03 7.21
C ARG A 58 18.87 -25.59 6.97
N PRO A 59 18.38 -25.65 5.72
CA PRO A 59 16.98 -25.44 5.42
C PRO A 59 16.15 -26.66 5.87
N ASP A 60 15.08 -26.43 6.61
CA ASP A 60 14.05 -27.47 6.79
C ASP A 60 13.20 -27.55 5.52
N GLU A 61 13.26 -28.68 4.81
CA GLU A 61 12.57 -28.86 3.54
C GLU A 61 11.05 -28.83 3.69
N ARG A 62 10.50 -29.33 4.79
CA ARG A 62 9.06 -29.35 5.06
C ARG A 62 8.53 -27.95 5.29
N VAL A 63 9.19 -27.13 6.11
CA VAL A 63 8.84 -25.74 6.33
C VAL A 63 8.98 -24.93 5.02
N ASN A 64 10.05 -25.16 4.28
CA ASN A 64 10.30 -24.42 3.04
C ASN A 64 9.37 -24.81 1.87
N ALA A 65 8.86 -26.04 1.86
CA ALA A 65 7.85 -26.48 0.92
C ALA A 65 6.54 -25.66 1.04
N PHE A 66 6.22 -25.13 2.22
CA PHE A 66 5.08 -24.23 2.41
C PHE A 66 5.18 -22.99 1.51
N PHE A 67 6.35 -22.36 1.46
CA PHE A 67 6.56 -21.15 0.63
C PHE A 67 6.57 -21.45 -0.87
N ALA A 68 6.79 -22.71 -1.26
CA ALA A 68 6.70 -23.17 -2.63
C ALA A 68 5.29 -23.67 -3.02
N SER A 69 4.37 -23.76 -2.08
CA SER A 69 3.01 -24.24 -2.32
C SER A 69 2.22 -23.28 -3.22
N ALA A 70 1.29 -23.81 -4.02
CA ALA A 70 0.40 -23.02 -4.87
C ALA A 70 -0.37 -21.94 -4.06
N ARG A 71 -0.76 -22.29 -2.82
CA ARG A 71 -1.42 -21.35 -1.89
C ARG A 71 -0.57 -20.12 -1.59
N MET A 72 0.73 -20.30 -1.36
CA MET A 72 1.65 -19.20 -1.10
C MET A 72 2.05 -18.46 -2.38
N LEU A 73 2.30 -19.18 -3.47
CA LEU A 73 2.65 -18.58 -4.75
C LEU A 73 1.55 -17.69 -5.33
N ALA A 74 0.29 -17.91 -4.94
CA ALA A 74 -0.84 -17.03 -5.27
C ALA A 74 -0.89 -15.73 -4.44
N ARG A 75 -0.06 -15.60 -3.39
CA ARG A 75 -0.01 -14.41 -2.52
C ARG A 75 1.03 -13.40 -3.05
N SER A 76 0.90 -12.16 -2.57
CA SER A 76 1.87 -11.11 -2.89
C SER A 76 3.22 -11.33 -2.19
N PRO A 77 4.35 -10.87 -2.76
CA PRO A 77 5.66 -10.92 -2.10
C PRO A 77 5.68 -10.27 -0.70
N LEU A 78 4.86 -9.25 -0.49
CA LEU A 78 4.72 -8.63 0.82
C LEU A 78 4.07 -9.57 1.85
N THR A 79 3.07 -10.34 1.41
CA THR A 79 2.43 -11.38 2.24
C THR A 79 3.42 -12.51 2.55
N TRP A 80 4.21 -12.94 1.55
CA TRP A 80 5.26 -13.94 1.76
C TRP A 80 6.23 -13.52 2.88
N GLY A 81 6.73 -12.27 2.81
CA GLY A 81 7.65 -11.75 3.81
C GLY A 81 7.05 -11.69 5.21
N LYS A 82 5.80 -11.23 5.33
CA LYS A 82 5.11 -11.19 6.63
C LYS A 82 4.91 -12.58 7.22
N TYR A 83 4.47 -13.54 6.39
CA TYR A 83 4.27 -14.91 6.84
C TYR A 83 5.57 -15.57 7.24
N ALA A 84 6.64 -15.39 6.45
CA ALA A 84 7.95 -15.93 6.78
C ALA A 84 8.48 -15.39 8.12
N GLN A 85 8.34 -14.09 8.37
CA GLN A 85 8.73 -13.48 9.65
C GLN A 85 7.88 -14.02 10.82
N SER A 86 6.57 -14.16 10.64
CA SER A 86 5.69 -14.69 11.69
C SER A 86 6.01 -16.15 12.00
N ILE A 87 6.27 -16.97 10.97
CA ILE A 87 6.63 -18.38 11.13
C ILE A 87 8.02 -18.49 11.78
N ALA A 88 9.01 -17.73 11.32
CA ALA A 88 10.34 -17.74 11.94
C ALA A 88 10.30 -17.30 13.41
N LEU A 89 9.46 -16.34 13.76
CA LEU A 89 9.26 -15.91 15.13
C LEU A 89 8.70 -17.05 16.01
N TRP A 90 7.70 -17.75 15.51
CA TRP A 90 7.11 -18.92 16.15
C TRP A 90 8.14 -20.04 16.33
N LEU A 91 8.88 -20.38 15.28
CA LEU A 91 9.91 -21.42 15.31
C LEU A 91 11.03 -21.10 16.32
N ASN A 92 11.39 -19.81 16.45
CA ASN A 92 12.36 -19.36 17.46
C ASN A 92 11.78 -19.41 18.87
N PHE A 93 10.51 -19.13 19.06
CA PHE A 93 9.83 -19.27 20.34
C PHE A 93 9.84 -20.75 20.78
N LEU A 94 9.44 -21.66 19.91
CA LEU A 94 9.48 -23.10 20.18
C LEU A 94 10.89 -23.60 20.47
N LEU A 95 11.89 -23.11 19.72
CA LEU A 95 13.29 -23.48 19.92
C LEU A 95 13.77 -23.14 21.33
N VAL A 96 13.41 -21.97 21.86
CA VAL A 96 13.77 -21.55 23.22
C VAL A 96 13.08 -22.44 24.27
N SER A 97 11.87 -22.90 23.99
CA SER A 97 11.12 -23.83 24.85
C SER A 97 11.51 -25.30 24.67
N GLY A 98 12.53 -25.60 23.83
CA GLY A 98 12.92 -26.97 23.53
C GLY A 98 11.95 -27.77 22.70
N GLN A 99 10.96 -27.10 22.08
CA GLN A 99 9.89 -27.71 21.30
C GLN A 99 10.19 -27.67 19.79
N ARG A 100 9.55 -28.59 19.07
CA ARG A 100 9.62 -28.64 17.60
C ARG A 100 8.30 -28.21 17.00
N TRP A 101 8.36 -27.63 15.81
CA TRP A 101 7.16 -27.14 15.12
C TRP A 101 6.17 -28.27 14.74
N ASP A 102 6.68 -29.49 14.47
CA ASP A 102 5.88 -30.64 14.05
C ASP A 102 5.27 -31.42 15.24
N THR A 103 5.64 -31.06 16.46
CA THR A 103 5.10 -31.63 17.71
C THR A 103 4.54 -30.56 18.65
N ALA A 104 4.44 -29.32 18.19
CA ALA A 104 3.89 -28.21 18.96
C ALA A 104 2.42 -28.48 19.35
N SER A 105 2.09 -28.10 20.58
CA SER A 105 0.77 -28.30 21.20
C SER A 105 -0.04 -27.01 21.24
N GLU A 106 -1.31 -27.12 21.65
CA GLU A 106 -2.20 -25.98 21.92
C GLU A 106 -1.62 -25.11 23.04
N GLU A 107 -1.08 -25.71 24.06
CA GLU A 107 -0.46 -25.02 25.19
C GLU A 107 0.72 -24.16 24.74
N ASP A 108 1.54 -24.65 23.79
CA ASP A 108 2.60 -23.83 23.17
C ASP A 108 2.03 -22.59 22.47
N ALA A 109 0.88 -22.70 21.83
CA ALA A 109 0.24 -21.57 21.16
C ALA A 109 -0.33 -20.54 22.16
N GLU A 110 -0.84 -20.98 23.30
CA GLU A 110 -1.30 -20.13 24.40
C GLU A 110 -0.11 -19.39 25.05
N TYR A 111 0.97 -20.10 25.37
CA TYR A 111 2.21 -19.48 25.88
C TYR A 111 2.81 -18.49 24.89
N PHE A 112 2.75 -18.78 23.60
CA PHE A 112 3.18 -17.82 22.58
C PHE A 112 2.31 -16.55 22.58
N LYS A 113 0.99 -16.67 22.76
CA LYS A 113 0.10 -15.52 22.92
C LYS A 113 0.49 -14.68 24.12
N GLU A 114 0.65 -15.32 25.29
CA GLU A 114 1.02 -14.64 26.53
C GLU A 114 2.37 -13.92 26.36
N TRP A 115 3.39 -14.65 25.87
CA TRP A 115 4.71 -14.08 25.62
C TRP A 115 4.66 -12.87 24.70
N ARG A 116 3.83 -12.90 23.67
CA ARG A 116 3.75 -11.79 22.70
C ARG A 116 3.00 -10.57 23.23
N LEU A 117 2.01 -10.75 24.11
CA LEU A 117 1.07 -9.69 24.49
C LEU A 117 1.34 -9.12 25.89
N SER A 118 1.81 -9.92 26.83
CA SER A 118 1.80 -9.56 28.24
C SER A 118 3.04 -9.96 29.04
N ASP A 119 3.84 -10.93 28.61
CA ASP A 119 5.00 -11.39 29.38
C ASP A 119 6.08 -10.29 29.45
N SER A 120 6.34 -9.79 30.66
CA SER A 120 7.33 -8.74 30.92
C SER A 120 8.76 -9.12 30.55
N ARG A 121 9.06 -10.40 30.40
CA ARG A 121 10.37 -10.91 29.94
C ARG A 121 10.57 -10.69 28.42
N ASN A 122 9.52 -10.40 27.69
CA ASN A 122 9.60 -10.10 26.27
C ASN A 122 9.83 -8.59 26.06
N PRO A 123 11.01 -8.16 25.59
CA PRO A 123 11.28 -6.75 25.32
C PRO A 123 10.52 -6.22 24.08
N GLY A 124 9.88 -7.13 23.32
CA GLY A 124 9.17 -6.83 22.07
C GLY A 124 7.67 -7.12 22.16
N LEU A 125 6.99 -6.69 23.23
CA LEU A 125 5.54 -6.79 23.34
C LEU A 125 4.85 -6.11 22.16
N VAL A 126 3.73 -6.68 21.70
CA VAL A 126 3.00 -6.19 20.54
C VAL A 126 1.53 -5.95 20.84
N SER A 127 0.91 -5.13 19.99
CA SER A 127 -0.55 -4.95 20.04
C SER A 127 -1.28 -6.24 19.63
N GLY A 128 -2.53 -6.39 20.11
CA GLY A 128 -3.40 -7.49 19.70
C GLY A 128 -3.58 -7.60 18.18
N GLY A 129 -3.58 -6.47 17.46
CA GLY A 129 -3.65 -6.48 15.98
C GLY A 129 -2.40 -7.07 15.32
N THR A 130 -1.21 -6.85 15.89
CA THR A 130 0.04 -7.47 15.40
C THR A 130 0.05 -8.96 15.69
N PHE A 131 -0.37 -9.37 16.91
CA PHE A 131 -0.50 -10.78 17.24
C PHE A 131 -1.52 -11.50 16.34
N ALA A 132 -2.69 -10.92 16.08
CA ALA A 132 -3.67 -11.47 15.15
C ALA A 132 -3.08 -11.70 13.75
N ALA A 133 -2.17 -10.85 13.29
CA ALA A 133 -1.48 -11.06 12.01
C ALA A 133 -0.46 -12.22 12.09
N ASN A 134 0.23 -12.42 13.23
CA ASN A 134 1.08 -13.59 13.45
C ASN A 134 0.22 -14.86 13.45
N LEU A 135 -0.85 -14.88 14.22
CA LEU A 135 -1.76 -16.02 14.32
C LEU A 135 -2.37 -16.40 12.94
N ALA A 136 -2.75 -15.41 12.14
CA ALA A 136 -3.25 -15.67 10.78
C ALA A 136 -2.21 -16.38 9.89
N ALA A 137 -0.92 -16.05 10.03
CA ALA A 137 0.15 -16.74 9.31
C ALA A 137 0.33 -18.18 9.79
N LEU A 138 0.29 -18.42 11.10
CA LEU A 138 0.40 -19.76 11.70
C LEU A 138 -0.76 -20.65 11.32
N ARG A 139 -2.00 -20.14 11.37
CA ARG A 139 -3.22 -20.89 10.92
C ARG A 139 -3.12 -21.33 9.46
N VAL A 140 -2.58 -20.50 8.59
CA VAL A 140 -2.41 -20.88 7.18
C VAL A 140 -1.29 -21.90 7.01
N PHE A 141 -0.20 -21.77 7.77
CA PHE A 141 0.93 -22.70 7.76
C PHE A 141 0.52 -24.09 8.29
N TYR A 142 -0.04 -24.16 9.49
CA TYR A 142 -0.40 -25.45 10.11
C TYR A 142 -1.54 -26.14 9.39
N ARG A 143 -2.56 -25.44 8.92
CA ARG A 143 -3.60 -26.04 8.07
C ARG A 143 -3.03 -26.67 6.81
N TRP A 144 -1.99 -26.09 6.22
CA TRP A 144 -1.29 -26.67 5.09
C TRP A 144 -0.41 -27.84 5.52
N ALA A 145 0.32 -27.73 6.62
CA ALA A 145 1.23 -28.74 7.13
C ALA A 145 0.46 -29.98 7.60
N ALA A 146 -0.65 -29.81 8.30
CA ALA A 146 -1.54 -30.90 8.72
C ALA A 146 -2.03 -31.70 7.51
N GLY A 147 -2.54 -31.01 6.47
CA GLY A 147 -2.99 -31.69 5.26
C GLY A 147 -1.88 -32.33 4.42
N ARG A 148 -0.63 -31.90 4.58
CA ARG A 148 0.51 -32.38 3.79
C ARG A 148 1.35 -33.44 4.50
N TYR A 149 1.50 -33.33 5.82
CA TYR A 149 2.42 -34.13 6.64
C TYR A 149 1.75 -34.82 7.82
N GLY A 150 0.44 -34.62 8.03
CA GLY A 150 -0.27 -35.20 9.16
C GLY A 150 0.11 -34.64 10.52
N VAL A 151 0.75 -33.46 10.59
CA VAL A 151 1.08 -32.82 11.86
C VAL A 151 -0.16 -32.25 12.53
N VAL A 152 -0.20 -32.25 13.86
CA VAL A 152 -1.25 -31.60 14.63
C VAL A 152 -1.23 -30.09 14.37
N ASP A 153 -2.39 -29.46 14.23
CA ASP A 153 -2.51 -28.01 14.10
C ASP A 153 -2.73 -27.39 15.48
N PRO A 154 -1.70 -26.85 16.14
CA PRO A 154 -1.78 -26.32 17.50
C PRO A 154 -2.62 -25.05 17.61
N VAL A 155 -3.01 -24.45 16.48
CA VAL A 155 -3.81 -23.20 16.44
C VAL A 155 -5.24 -23.42 15.92
N ALA A 156 -5.60 -24.66 15.51
CA ALA A 156 -6.95 -24.98 15.08
C ALA A 156 -7.82 -25.49 16.23
N ALA A 157 -7.22 -26.20 17.18
CA ALA A 157 -7.91 -26.87 18.26
C ALA A 157 -8.23 -25.93 19.44
N VAL A 158 -7.45 -24.85 19.59
CA VAL A 158 -7.74 -23.82 20.58
C VAL A 158 -8.97 -23.03 20.15
N ASP A 159 -9.97 -22.92 21.03
CA ASP A 159 -11.16 -22.11 20.77
C ASP A 159 -10.72 -20.71 20.28
N ASP A 160 -11.39 -20.24 19.24
CA ASP A 160 -11.12 -18.91 18.65
C ASP A 160 -11.15 -17.80 19.72
N PHE A 161 -11.79 -18.06 20.86
CA PHE A 161 -11.87 -17.18 22.00
C PHE A 161 -10.53 -17.08 22.76
N ASP A 162 -9.84 -18.20 23.00
CA ASP A 162 -8.63 -18.24 23.83
C ASP A 162 -7.42 -17.65 23.11
N LEU A 163 -7.30 -17.84 21.80
CA LEU A 163 -6.26 -17.22 21.00
C LEU A 163 -6.62 -15.83 20.48
N ARG A 164 -7.87 -15.38 20.64
CA ARG A 164 -8.27 -14.08 20.14
C ARG A 164 -7.71 -12.96 21.04
N PRO A 165 -6.91 -12.03 20.54
CA PRO A 165 -6.42 -10.95 21.36
C PRO A 165 -7.56 -10.01 21.76
N HIS A 166 -7.67 -9.71 23.04
CA HIS A 166 -8.61 -8.71 23.54
C HIS A 166 -8.23 -7.31 23.02
N GLY A 167 -9.19 -6.44 22.76
CA GLY A 167 -8.94 -5.04 22.37
C GLY A 167 -8.69 -4.77 20.87
N VAL A 168 -8.83 -5.77 19.97
CA VAL A 168 -8.66 -5.57 18.51
C VAL A 168 -9.80 -4.73 17.88
N ARG A 169 -10.88 -4.47 18.62
CA ARG A 169 -12.09 -3.82 18.09
C ARG A 169 -12.00 -2.31 17.94
N ASP A 170 -11.07 -1.66 18.62
CA ASP A 170 -10.97 -0.19 18.59
C ASP A 170 -10.08 0.27 17.43
N ARG A 171 -10.64 0.24 16.23
CA ARG A 171 -9.98 0.80 15.03
C ARG A 171 -10.19 2.32 15.05
N ARG A 172 -9.32 3.03 15.69
CA ARG A 172 -9.28 4.50 15.64
C ARG A 172 -8.87 4.94 14.24
N VAL A 173 -9.88 5.07 13.38
CA VAL A 173 -9.68 5.59 12.01
C VAL A 173 -9.45 7.10 12.10
N LYS A 174 -8.29 7.54 11.67
CA LYS A 174 -7.93 8.98 11.65
C LYS A 174 -8.20 9.55 10.27
N TRP A 175 -8.69 10.76 10.23
CA TRP A 175 -9.11 11.49 9.05
C TRP A 175 -8.47 12.87 9.01
N LEU A 176 -8.41 13.46 7.82
CA LEU A 176 -8.08 14.86 7.61
C LEU A 176 -9.29 15.55 6.96
N ASP A 177 -9.74 16.62 7.54
CA ASP A 177 -10.67 17.53 6.87
C ASP A 177 -9.94 18.27 5.73
N PRO A 178 -10.64 18.98 4.83
CA PRO A 178 -10.00 19.68 3.74
C PRO A 178 -8.99 20.75 4.19
N GLY A 179 -9.26 21.45 5.29
CA GLY A 179 -8.35 22.45 5.86
C GLY A 179 -7.08 21.81 6.39
N GLY A 180 -7.24 20.76 7.23
CA GLY A 180 -6.13 20.00 7.77
C GLY A 180 -5.30 19.34 6.68
N TYR A 181 -5.93 18.80 5.62
CA TYR A 181 -5.18 18.26 4.50
C TYR A 181 -4.34 19.32 3.80
N ARG A 182 -4.91 20.50 3.49
CA ARG A 182 -4.18 21.60 2.86
C ARG A 182 -3.01 22.04 3.73
N ARG A 183 -3.25 22.27 5.03
CA ARG A 183 -2.19 22.65 5.99
C ARG A 183 -1.07 21.62 6.02
N TRP A 184 -1.41 20.34 6.17
CA TRP A 184 -0.42 19.27 6.19
C TRP A 184 0.41 19.20 4.89
N ARG A 185 -0.25 19.31 3.73
CA ARG A 185 0.42 19.30 2.42
C ARG A 185 1.35 20.49 2.25
N ASP A 186 0.85 21.67 2.53
CA ASP A 186 1.58 22.92 2.22
C ASP A 186 2.74 23.14 3.19
N VAL A 187 2.53 22.89 4.47
CA VAL A 187 3.61 22.94 5.46
C VAL A 187 4.57 21.76 5.30
N GLY A 188 4.04 20.55 5.25
CA GLY A 188 4.86 19.33 5.28
C GLY A 188 5.58 19.01 3.98
N LEU A 189 4.97 19.28 2.82
CA LEU A 189 5.48 18.86 1.51
C LEU A 189 5.92 20.03 0.62
N ARG A 190 5.29 21.20 0.73
CA ARG A 190 5.62 22.38 -0.09
C ARG A 190 6.58 23.35 0.59
N GLY A 191 6.84 23.16 1.89
CA GLY A 191 7.80 24.00 2.63
C GLY A 191 7.27 25.38 2.97
N LEU A 192 5.96 25.53 3.12
CA LEU A 192 5.42 26.76 3.70
C LEU A 192 5.63 26.78 5.22
N GLY A 193 5.71 27.98 5.79
CA GLY A 193 5.62 28.23 7.22
C GLY A 193 4.17 28.06 7.72
N LEU A 194 3.98 28.17 9.04
CA LEU A 194 2.65 28.16 9.65
C LEU A 194 1.83 29.42 9.30
N ASP A 195 2.50 30.47 8.90
CA ASP A 195 1.97 31.75 8.40
C ASP A 195 1.62 31.72 6.91
N GLU A 196 1.69 30.53 6.27
CA GLU A 196 1.44 30.29 4.83
C GLU A 196 2.46 30.96 3.89
N ARG A 197 3.54 31.52 4.43
CA ARG A 197 4.64 32.08 3.62
C ARG A 197 5.69 31.02 3.34
N ALA A 198 6.51 31.26 2.29
CA ALA A 198 7.64 30.41 1.98
C ALA A 198 8.65 30.40 3.14
N ASP A 199 8.97 29.22 3.64
CA ASP A 199 10.01 29.05 4.67
C ASP A 199 11.40 29.12 4.02
N THR A 200 12.16 30.16 4.31
CA THR A 200 13.52 30.38 3.79
C THR A 200 14.49 29.28 4.26
N GLY A 201 14.19 28.57 5.34
CA GLY A 201 14.94 27.41 5.83
C GLY A 201 14.65 26.12 5.08
N TRP A 202 13.60 26.09 4.25
CA TRP A 202 13.22 24.90 3.49
C TRP A 202 14.31 24.48 2.49
N ARG A 203 14.64 23.19 2.50
CA ARG A 203 15.64 22.59 1.60
C ARG A 203 15.09 21.45 0.75
N GLY A 204 13.77 21.25 0.75
CA GLY A 204 13.10 20.25 -0.09
C GLY A 204 13.30 20.59 -1.59
N ARG A 205 13.49 19.54 -2.39
CA ARG A 205 13.68 19.66 -3.85
C ARG A 205 12.59 18.94 -4.65
N SER A 206 11.65 18.33 -3.96
CA SER A 206 10.65 17.45 -4.56
C SER A 206 9.22 17.88 -4.25
N GLU A 207 9.02 19.13 -3.85
CA GLU A 207 7.72 19.67 -3.40
C GLU A 207 6.63 19.48 -4.45
N GLN A 208 6.93 19.76 -5.72
CA GLN A 208 5.96 19.59 -6.82
C GLN A 208 5.51 18.13 -6.97
N ARG A 209 6.46 17.19 -6.93
CA ARG A 209 6.17 15.75 -6.99
C ARG A 209 5.38 15.29 -5.78
N ASP A 210 5.86 15.66 -4.59
CA ASP A 210 5.35 15.11 -3.33
C ASP A 210 3.95 15.64 -3.01
N ALA A 211 3.70 16.92 -3.32
CA ALA A 211 2.37 17.52 -3.24
C ALA A 211 1.40 16.89 -4.26
N ALA A 212 1.79 16.79 -5.54
CA ALA A 212 0.96 16.16 -6.57
C ALA A 212 0.61 14.70 -6.22
N PHE A 213 1.56 13.96 -5.64
CA PHE A 213 1.31 12.59 -5.18
C PHE A 213 0.26 12.55 -4.05
N ALA A 214 0.38 13.45 -3.07
CA ALA A 214 -0.57 13.54 -1.96
C ALA A 214 -1.96 13.99 -2.44
N ASP A 215 -2.02 14.99 -3.34
CA ASP A 215 -3.28 15.47 -3.94
C ASP A 215 -4.01 14.34 -4.68
N GLY A 216 -3.26 13.52 -5.43
CA GLY A 216 -3.84 12.36 -6.12
C GLY A 216 -4.36 11.28 -5.17
N LEU A 217 -3.66 10.99 -4.06
CA LEU A 217 -4.15 10.05 -3.05
C LEU A 217 -5.41 10.56 -2.34
N TYR A 218 -5.39 11.83 -1.92
CA TYR A 218 -6.50 12.48 -1.24
C TYR A 218 -7.74 12.57 -2.14
N GLY A 219 -7.52 12.87 -3.43
CA GLY A 219 -8.60 13.05 -4.40
C GLY A 219 -9.20 11.73 -4.93
N SER A 220 -8.35 10.74 -5.24
CA SER A 220 -8.78 9.47 -5.83
C SER A 220 -9.14 8.38 -4.83
N GLY A 221 -8.60 8.46 -3.61
CA GLY A 221 -8.73 7.42 -2.60
C GLY A 221 -8.00 6.11 -2.94
N LEU A 222 -7.13 6.06 -3.95
CA LEU A 222 -6.33 4.88 -4.25
C LEU A 222 -5.41 4.51 -3.09
N ARG A 223 -5.01 3.23 -3.01
CA ARG A 223 -3.96 2.82 -2.07
C ARG A 223 -2.60 3.35 -2.53
N LEU A 224 -1.70 3.61 -1.58
CA LEU A 224 -0.34 4.09 -1.88
C LEU A 224 0.33 3.30 -3.01
N SER A 225 0.32 1.96 -2.92
CA SER A 225 0.96 1.10 -3.92
C SER A 225 0.28 1.14 -5.29
N GLU A 226 -1.02 1.35 -5.31
CA GLU A 226 -1.83 1.49 -6.52
C GLU A 226 -1.48 2.79 -7.23
N TRP A 227 -1.55 3.92 -6.53
CA TRP A 227 -1.21 5.24 -7.06
C TRP A 227 0.27 5.34 -7.47
N ALA A 228 1.18 4.76 -6.69
CA ALA A 228 2.62 4.72 -6.99
C ALA A 228 2.97 3.87 -8.22
N SER A 229 2.07 3.01 -8.71
CA SER A 229 2.33 2.10 -9.82
C SER A 229 1.88 2.63 -11.18
N LEU A 230 1.26 3.78 -11.26
CA LEU A 230 0.74 4.32 -12.52
C LEU A 230 1.84 4.62 -13.52
N LEU A 231 1.54 4.39 -14.78
CA LEU A 231 2.32 4.85 -15.92
C LEU A 231 1.82 6.23 -16.37
N ARG A 232 2.70 7.04 -16.94
CA ARG A 232 2.31 8.34 -17.52
C ARG A 232 1.23 8.23 -18.59
N THR A 233 1.21 7.12 -19.31
CA THR A 233 0.26 6.83 -20.39
C THR A 233 -1.13 6.43 -19.88
N GLU A 234 -1.31 6.25 -18.59
CA GLU A 234 -2.61 5.94 -17.97
C GLU A 234 -3.30 7.20 -17.42
N LEU A 235 -2.65 8.36 -17.51
CA LEU A 235 -3.28 9.64 -17.19
C LEU A 235 -4.10 10.13 -18.40
N PRO A 236 -5.29 10.66 -18.15
CA PRO A 236 -6.07 11.33 -19.19
C PRO A 236 -5.50 12.72 -19.48
N ASP A 237 -5.83 13.25 -20.63
CA ASP A 237 -5.63 14.66 -20.93
C ASP A 237 -6.55 15.54 -20.06
N ASP A 238 -6.17 16.81 -19.85
CA ASP A 238 -7.03 17.77 -19.15
C ASP A 238 -8.23 18.14 -20.00
N ASP A 239 -9.41 18.04 -19.41
CA ASP A 239 -10.66 18.53 -19.99
C ASP A 239 -11.24 19.62 -19.07
N PRO A 240 -11.13 20.90 -19.45
CA PRO A 240 -11.61 22.00 -18.63
C PRO A 240 -13.10 21.95 -18.30
N ALA A 241 -13.91 21.26 -19.11
CA ALA A 241 -15.33 21.11 -18.90
C ALA A 241 -15.68 20.11 -17.78
N ARG A 242 -14.70 19.32 -17.31
CA ARG A 242 -14.92 18.28 -16.33
C ARG A 242 -14.22 18.57 -15.01
N GLY A 243 -14.96 18.47 -13.91
CA GLY A 243 -14.39 18.56 -12.56
C GLY A 243 -13.61 17.31 -12.15
N TYR A 244 -13.84 16.18 -12.81
CA TYR A 244 -13.20 14.88 -12.55
C TYR A 244 -12.89 14.16 -13.85
N SER A 245 -11.71 13.53 -13.88
CA SER A 245 -11.32 12.63 -14.96
C SER A 245 -11.45 11.18 -14.52
N THR A 246 -11.97 10.32 -15.41
CA THR A 246 -12.08 8.89 -15.16
C THR A 246 -10.78 8.21 -15.59
N CYS A 247 -10.18 7.46 -14.69
CA CYS A 247 -8.98 6.69 -14.91
C CYS A 247 -9.25 5.20 -14.62
N ARG A 248 -8.35 4.32 -15.03
CA ARG A 248 -8.42 2.88 -14.74
C ARG A 248 -7.16 2.41 -14.03
N LEU A 249 -7.34 1.72 -12.92
CA LEU A 249 -6.27 0.98 -12.25
C LEU A 249 -6.15 -0.42 -12.87
N ALA A 250 -4.94 -0.81 -13.27
CA ALA A 250 -4.67 -2.14 -13.82
C ALA A 250 -4.84 -3.25 -12.76
N ASP A 251 -5.36 -4.42 -13.19
CA ASP A 251 -5.62 -5.57 -12.34
C ASP A 251 -4.35 -6.01 -11.59
N ALA A 252 -3.22 -6.11 -12.31
CA ALA A 252 -1.94 -6.52 -11.73
C ALA A 252 -1.36 -5.52 -10.72
N CYS A 253 -1.87 -4.29 -10.65
CA CYS A 253 -1.47 -3.26 -9.68
C CYS A 253 -2.45 -3.13 -8.52
N ALA A 254 -3.67 -3.60 -8.68
CA ALA A 254 -4.71 -3.54 -7.68
C ALA A 254 -4.49 -4.57 -6.56
N LYS A 255 -4.83 -4.20 -5.33
CA LYS A 255 -4.83 -5.15 -4.20
C LYS A 255 -5.85 -6.25 -4.44
N GLY A 256 -5.38 -7.48 -4.53
CA GLY A 256 -6.23 -8.65 -4.78
C GLY A 256 -6.45 -8.95 -6.26
N GLY A 257 -5.80 -8.24 -7.19
CA GLY A 257 -5.84 -8.54 -8.62
C GLY A 257 -7.10 -8.05 -9.34
N TYR A 258 -7.82 -7.11 -8.76
CA TYR A 258 -9.05 -6.54 -9.35
C TYR A 258 -8.87 -5.05 -9.59
N GLY A 259 -8.54 -4.70 -10.81
CA GLY A 259 -8.51 -3.33 -11.26
C GLY A 259 -9.93 -2.74 -11.32
N HIS A 260 -9.98 -1.44 -11.15
CA HIS A 260 -11.25 -0.72 -11.13
C HIS A 260 -11.09 0.68 -11.72
N LYS A 261 -12.19 1.30 -12.09
CA LYS A 261 -12.21 2.72 -12.42
C LYS A 261 -11.99 3.53 -11.14
N PHE A 262 -11.29 4.64 -11.25
CA PHE A 262 -11.18 5.64 -10.21
C PHE A 262 -11.31 7.04 -10.81
N TRP A 263 -11.62 8.00 -9.97
CA TRP A 263 -11.86 9.37 -10.39
C TRP A 263 -10.82 10.28 -9.79
N LEU A 264 -10.19 11.08 -10.65
CA LEU A 264 -9.18 12.04 -10.25
C LEU A 264 -9.75 13.45 -10.36
N PRO A 265 -9.83 14.24 -9.28
CA PRO A 265 -10.25 15.63 -9.35
C PRO A 265 -9.33 16.43 -10.27
N ARG A 266 -9.91 17.33 -11.09
CA ARG A 266 -9.13 18.15 -12.02
C ARG A 266 -7.95 18.89 -11.35
N PRO A 267 -8.09 19.53 -10.16
CA PRO A 267 -6.94 20.15 -9.51
C PRO A 267 -5.78 19.18 -9.20
N ALA A 268 -6.09 17.92 -8.84
CA ALA A 268 -5.08 16.91 -8.62
C ALA A 268 -4.44 16.44 -9.95
N LEU A 269 -5.23 16.31 -11.02
CA LEU A 269 -4.71 16.02 -12.35
C LEU A 269 -3.76 17.13 -12.82
N LEU A 270 -4.16 18.39 -12.71
CA LEU A 270 -3.31 19.53 -13.08
C LEU A 270 -1.98 19.53 -12.31
N ALA A 271 -2.01 19.28 -10.98
CA ALA A 271 -0.80 19.17 -10.18
C ALA A 271 0.13 18.03 -10.68
N VAL A 272 -0.43 16.93 -11.17
CA VAL A 272 0.35 15.83 -11.76
C VAL A 272 0.91 16.23 -13.12
N LEU A 273 0.16 16.93 -13.96
CA LEU A 273 0.62 17.42 -15.27
C LEU A 273 1.75 18.44 -15.08
N ASP A 274 1.60 19.38 -14.15
CA ASP A 274 2.67 20.33 -13.79
C ASP A 274 3.96 19.62 -13.35
N TYR A 275 3.81 18.55 -12.54
CA TYR A 275 4.95 17.71 -12.16
C TYR A 275 5.59 17.04 -13.38
N LEU A 276 4.80 16.52 -14.32
CA LEU A 276 5.31 15.88 -15.54
C LEU A 276 6.16 16.83 -16.36
N GLU A 277 5.69 18.05 -16.59
CA GLU A 277 6.35 19.07 -17.39
C GLU A 277 7.53 19.73 -16.64
N GLY A 278 7.39 19.86 -15.33
CA GLY A 278 8.35 20.51 -14.46
C GLY A 278 9.42 19.58 -13.89
N ALA A 279 9.24 19.18 -12.66
CA ALA A 279 10.25 18.44 -11.87
C ALA A 279 10.60 17.08 -12.48
N ARG A 280 9.62 16.35 -13.04
CA ARG A 280 9.88 15.07 -13.69
C ARG A 280 10.73 15.24 -14.94
N ALA A 281 10.38 16.17 -15.81
CA ALA A 281 11.15 16.43 -17.04
C ALA A 281 12.60 16.81 -16.72
N ARG A 282 12.83 17.62 -15.68
CA ARG A 282 14.19 17.95 -15.21
C ARG A 282 14.94 16.71 -14.72
N ALA A 283 14.30 15.85 -13.93
CA ALA A 283 14.90 14.61 -13.42
C ALA A 283 15.26 13.64 -14.56
N VAL A 284 14.41 13.53 -15.58
CA VAL A 284 14.65 12.69 -16.77
C VAL A 284 15.87 13.20 -17.54
N ARG A 285 15.92 14.50 -17.88
CA ARG A 285 17.06 15.07 -18.60
C ARG A 285 18.38 14.87 -17.84
N LYS A 286 18.39 15.11 -16.53
CA LYS A 286 19.58 14.87 -15.69
C LYS A 286 20.02 13.41 -15.70
N ALA A 287 19.07 12.48 -15.67
CA ALA A 287 19.36 11.04 -15.69
C ALA A 287 19.88 10.57 -17.06
N GLN A 288 19.32 11.10 -18.16
CA GLN A 288 19.79 10.85 -19.54
C GLN A 288 21.24 11.35 -19.69
N GLN A 289 21.51 12.58 -19.32
CA GLN A 289 22.87 13.16 -19.38
C GLN A 289 23.90 12.37 -18.58
N ALA A 290 23.49 11.76 -17.46
CA ALA A 290 24.34 10.95 -16.60
C ALA A 290 24.42 9.47 -17.01
N GLY A 291 23.78 9.04 -18.12
CA GLY A 291 23.73 7.64 -18.58
C GLY A 291 23.12 6.69 -17.54
N ARG A 292 22.19 7.17 -16.71
CA ARG A 292 21.65 6.37 -15.60
C ARG A 292 20.73 5.27 -16.08
N TYR A 293 20.00 5.50 -17.16
CA TYR A 293 19.04 4.56 -17.67
C TYR A 293 19.70 3.37 -18.36
N ASP A 294 20.90 3.55 -18.93
CA ASP A 294 21.70 2.47 -19.57
C ASP A 294 22.18 1.43 -18.56
N ARG A 295 22.22 1.83 -17.27
CA ARG A 295 22.63 0.97 -16.15
C ARG A 295 21.46 0.27 -15.46
N VAL A 296 20.22 0.49 -15.91
CA VAL A 296 19.05 -0.16 -15.33
C VAL A 296 19.01 -1.62 -15.73
N ALA A 297 19.24 -2.49 -14.77
CA ALA A 297 19.21 -3.92 -15.01
C ALA A 297 17.84 -4.38 -15.55
N ARG A 298 17.86 -5.09 -16.69
CA ARG A 298 16.64 -5.60 -17.34
C ARG A 298 15.65 -4.51 -17.71
N ALA A 299 16.13 -3.35 -18.16
CA ALA A 299 15.29 -2.35 -18.79
C ALA A 299 14.58 -2.98 -20.01
N ARG A 300 13.32 -2.63 -20.20
CA ARG A 300 12.48 -3.08 -21.31
C ARG A 300 12.06 -1.90 -22.14
N LEU A 301 12.30 -1.99 -23.42
CA LEU A 301 11.96 -0.90 -24.32
C LEU A 301 10.55 -1.09 -24.88
N VAL A 302 9.68 -0.12 -24.64
CA VAL A 302 8.36 -0.06 -25.28
C VAL A 302 8.55 0.58 -26.65
N VAL A 303 8.41 -0.24 -27.70
CA VAL A 303 8.60 0.16 -29.11
C VAL A 303 7.28 0.46 -29.81
N GLY A 304 6.15 0.16 -29.18
CA GLY A 304 4.83 0.47 -29.72
C GLY A 304 3.72 0.30 -28.67
N ALA A 305 2.59 0.94 -28.93
CA ALA A 305 1.37 0.79 -28.14
C ALA A 305 0.16 0.74 -29.08
N ARG A 306 -0.75 -0.21 -28.85
CA ARG A 306 -2.01 -0.33 -29.61
C ARG A 306 -3.12 -0.73 -28.64
N GLY A 307 -4.05 0.19 -28.41
CA GLY A 307 -5.11 0.00 -27.42
C GLY A 307 -4.54 -0.24 -26.02
N ASP A 308 -4.91 -1.36 -25.41
CA ASP A 308 -4.47 -1.79 -24.10
C ASP A 308 -3.18 -2.64 -24.10
N ARG A 309 -2.48 -2.75 -25.24
CA ARG A 309 -1.28 -3.56 -25.39
C ARG A 309 -0.04 -2.72 -25.69
N LEU A 310 1.05 -3.09 -25.05
CA LEU A 310 2.38 -2.56 -25.30
C LEU A 310 3.21 -3.62 -26.07
N THR A 311 3.88 -3.18 -27.12
CA THR A 311 4.93 -3.98 -27.78
C THR A 311 6.24 -3.69 -27.08
N ILE A 312 6.81 -4.71 -26.48
CA ILE A 312 7.97 -4.60 -25.59
C ILE A 312 9.14 -5.38 -26.21
N GLN A 313 10.26 -4.71 -26.36
CA GLN A 313 11.54 -5.34 -26.66
C GLN A 313 12.24 -5.69 -25.33
N GLU A 314 12.46 -6.98 -25.12
CA GLU A 314 13.19 -7.52 -23.97
C GLU A 314 14.71 -7.25 -24.10
N PRO A 315 15.49 -7.32 -22.99
CA PRO A 315 16.93 -7.10 -23.05
C PRO A 315 17.70 -8.05 -23.95
N ASP A 316 17.13 -9.21 -24.26
CA ASP A 316 17.68 -10.21 -25.21
C ASP A 316 17.32 -9.93 -26.69
N GLY A 317 16.66 -8.83 -26.96
CA GLY A 317 16.20 -8.41 -28.28
C GLY A 317 14.85 -8.99 -28.72
N ARG A 318 14.29 -9.94 -27.97
CA ARG A 318 13.00 -10.56 -28.29
C ARG A 318 11.87 -9.53 -28.12
N VAL A 319 10.94 -9.51 -29.06
CA VAL A 319 9.77 -8.63 -29.03
C VAL A 319 8.54 -9.41 -28.57
N THR A 320 7.84 -8.86 -27.57
CA THR A 320 6.65 -9.48 -26.97
C THR A 320 5.53 -8.45 -26.84
N GLN A 321 4.28 -8.91 -26.79
CA GLN A 321 3.13 -8.05 -26.53
C GLN A 321 2.57 -8.31 -25.13
N TRP A 322 2.45 -7.25 -24.35
CA TRP A 322 1.90 -7.32 -23.00
C TRP A 322 0.64 -6.45 -22.87
N ALA A 323 -0.40 -7.02 -22.29
CA ALA A 323 -1.55 -6.21 -21.90
C ALA A 323 -1.17 -5.31 -20.71
N VAL A 324 -1.43 -4.01 -20.80
CA VAL A 324 -1.13 -3.02 -19.74
C VAL A 324 -1.74 -3.47 -18.40
N ASN A 325 -2.94 -4.04 -18.48
CA ASN A 325 -3.69 -4.54 -17.32
C ASN A 325 -2.98 -5.69 -16.58
N ALA A 326 -2.15 -6.46 -17.26
CA ALA A 326 -1.39 -7.59 -16.70
C ALA A 326 0.01 -7.20 -16.19
N ILE A 327 0.45 -5.96 -16.41
CA ILE A 327 1.78 -5.50 -16.01
C ILE A 327 1.78 -5.03 -14.57
N GLY A 328 2.37 -5.80 -13.67
CA GLY A 328 2.46 -5.47 -12.25
C GLY A 328 3.47 -4.35 -11.95
N ALA A 329 3.33 -3.72 -10.79
CA ALA A 329 4.10 -2.55 -10.35
C ALA A 329 5.62 -2.69 -10.48
N ARG A 330 6.18 -3.89 -10.29
CA ARG A 330 7.62 -4.13 -10.45
C ARG A 330 8.06 -4.06 -11.89
N ALA A 331 7.33 -4.71 -12.80
CA ALA A 331 7.64 -4.72 -14.24
C ALA A 331 7.48 -3.31 -14.81
N ARG A 332 6.46 -2.55 -14.37
CA ARG A 332 6.21 -1.16 -14.79
C ARG A 332 7.40 -0.25 -14.54
N ARG A 333 8.14 -0.42 -13.45
CA ARG A 333 9.36 0.36 -13.17
C ARG A 333 10.53 0.08 -14.10
N ARG A 334 10.43 -0.94 -14.95
CA ARG A 334 11.45 -1.32 -15.95
C ARG A 334 11.04 -0.99 -17.37
N LEU A 335 9.89 -0.35 -17.56
CA LEU A 335 9.41 0.07 -18.87
C LEU A 335 9.99 1.43 -19.23
N PHE A 336 10.63 1.50 -20.36
CA PHE A 336 11.20 2.70 -20.93
C PHE A 336 10.71 2.90 -22.36
N ARG A 337 10.69 4.11 -22.84
CA ARG A 337 10.54 4.46 -24.24
C ARG A 337 11.81 5.14 -24.73
N LEU A 338 12.10 5.01 -26.02
CA LEU A 338 13.15 5.77 -26.66
C LEU A 338 12.57 7.11 -27.10
N THR A 339 13.29 8.19 -26.83
CA THR A 339 13.03 9.56 -27.30
C THR A 339 14.30 10.06 -28.00
N ASP A 340 14.24 11.19 -28.69
CA ASP A 340 15.40 11.82 -29.32
C ASP A 340 16.52 12.14 -28.31
N ALA A 341 16.16 12.39 -27.06
CA ALA A 341 17.09 12.63 -25.97
C ALA A 341 17.58 11.37 -25.26
N GLY A 342 17.17 10.17 -25.68
CA GLY A 342 17.51 8.89 -25.08
C GLY A 342 16.34 8.21 -24.34
N LEU A 343 16.68 7.24 -23.50
CA LEU A 343 15.67 6.47 -22.76
C LEU A 343 14.90 7.33 -21.76
N GLU A 344 13.59 7.14 -21.69
CA GLU A 344 12.70 7.77 -20.70
C GLU A 344 11.83 6.70 -20.01
N PRO A 345 11.74 6.66 -18.66
CA PRO A 345 10.88 5.71 -17.97
C PRO A 345 9.40 6.04 -18.19
N LEU A 346 8.59 5.00 -18.41
CA LEU A 346 7.12 5.14 -18.46
C LEU A 346 6.47 5.27 -17.09
N ALA A 347 7.18 4.91 -16.01
CA ALA A 347 6.70 5.14 -14.66
C ALA A 347 6.38 6.64 -14.44
N LEU A 348 5.20 6.91 -13.87
CA LEU A 348 4.77 8.27 -13.58
C LEU A 348 5.69 8.94 -12.56
N TRP A 349 5.97 8.25 -11.47
CA TRP A 349 6.65 8.80 -10.30
C TRP A 349 8.14 8.46 -10.30
N LEU A 350 8.98 9.49 -10.30
CA LEU A 350 10.43 9.34 -10.30
C LEU A 350 11.05 9.94 -9.02
N ASN A 351 12.20 9.43 -8.62
CA ASN A 351 13.08 10.09 -7.68
C ASN A 351 13.80 11.27 -8.34
N GLU A 352 14.50 12.09 -7.58
CA GLU A 352 15.31 13.21 -8.09
C GLU A 352 16.42 12.77 -9.05
N ASP A 353 16.87 11.54 -8.92
CA ASP A 353 17.86 10.93 -9.80
C ASP A 353 17.27 10.41 -11.12
N GLY A 354 15.98 10.56 -11.33
CA GLY A 354 15.25 10.13 -12.52
C GLY A 354 14.83 8.65 -12.52
N LEU A 355 15.25 7.86 -11.52
CA LEU A 355 14.83 6.46 -11.44
C LEU A 355 13.41 6.31 -10.88
N PRO A 356 12.65 5.29 -11.32
CA PRO A 356 11.29 5.04 -10.85
C PRO A 356 11.21 4.88 -9.33
N ARG A 357 10.31 5.64 -8.70
CA ARG A 357 10.14 5.65 -7.25
C ARG A 357 9.34 4.42 -6.79
N THR A 358 9.75 3.83 -5.67
CA THR A 358 9.07 2.70 -5.08
C THR A 358 7.96 3.13 -4.12
N ALA A 359 6.97 2.26 -3.87
CA ALA A 359 5.94 2.51 -2.86
C ALA A 359 6.53 2.74 -1.45
N HIS A 360 7.63 2.06 -1.11
CA HIS A 360 8.32 2.25 0.17
C HIS A 360 8.92 3.67 0.30
N GLY A 361 9.45 4.22 -0.77
CA GLY A 361 9.99 5.58 -0.77
C GLY A 361 8.94 6.64 -0.41
N TRP A 362 7.68 6.41 -0.73
CA TRP A 362 6.59 7.32 -0.37
C TRP A 362 6.28 7.33 1.13
N GLN A 363 6.40 6.18 1.82
CA GLN A 363 6.23 6.16 3.28
C GLN A 363 7.24 7.06 3.97
N HIS A 364 8.48 7.06 3.48
CA HIS A 364 9.52 7.97 3.98
C HIS A 364 9.15 9.45 3.76
N THR A 365 8.60 9.80 2.59
CA THR A 365 8.12 11.17 2.31
C THR A 365 7.07 11.62 3.35
N PHE A 366 6.08 10.78 3.66
CA PHE A 366 5.08 11.10 4.68
C PHE A 366 5.69 11.23 6.09
N THR A 367 6.65 10.36 6.42
CA THR A 367 7.36 10.45 7.71
C THR A 367 8.13 11.77 7.83
N GLN A 368 8.83 12.18 6.78
CA GLN A 368 9.56 13.46 6.75
C GLN A 368 8.62 14.66 6.84
N ALA A 369 7.49 14.65 6.12
CA ALA A 369 6.49 15.71 6.23
C ALA A 369 5.94 15.83 7.66
N ASN A 370 5.61 14.71 8.29
CA ASN A 370 5.16 14.69 9.69
C ASN A 370 6.24 15.19 10.66
N ALA A 371 7.50 14.81 10.45
CA ALA A 371 8.62 15.27 11.28
C ALA A 371 8.82 16.79 11.16
N ARG A 372 8.71 17.34 9.95
CA ARG A 372 8.76 18.80 9.75
C ARG A 372 7.63 19.51 10.50
N ILE A 373 6.41 19.02 10.36
CA ILE A 373 5.25 19.61 11.05
C ILE A 373 5.45 19.58 12.57
N ALA A 374 5.98 18.46 13.09
CA ALA A 374 6.30 18.33 14.51
C ALA A 374 7.38 19.32 14.95
N SER A 375 8.42 19.56 14.13
CA SER A 375 9.48 20.54 14.44
C SER A 375 8.98 21.99 14.47
N LEU A 376 7.84 22.27 13.84
CA LEU A 376 7.17 23.57 13.87
C LEU A 376 6.15 23.68 15.03
N GLY A 377 6.16 22.76 15.99
CA GLY A 377 5.30 22.80 17.17
C GLY A 377 3.97 22.06 17.05
N LEU A 378 3.67 21.44 15.89
CA LEU A 378 2.40 20.73 15.65
C LEU A 378 2.57 19.20 15.75
N GLY A 379 3.24 18.70 16.79
CA GLY A 379 3.63 17.29 16.94
C GLY A 379 2.48 16.26 16.93
N GLY A 380 1.26 16.66 17.27
CA GLY A 380 0.08 15.79 17.20
C GLY A 380 -0.58 15.72 15.82
N PHE A 381 -0.23 16.65 14.92
CA PHE A 381 -0.83 16.80 13.60
C PHE A 381 -0.06 16.01 12.55
N THR A 382 -0.54 14.82 12.23
CA THR A 382 0.15 13.89 11.32
C THR A 382 -0.79 13.37 10.25
N ALA A 383 -0.23 12.99 9.08
CA ALA A 383 -0.95 12.26 8.04
C ALA A 383 -0.21 10.98 7.64
N THR A 384 -0.98 10.02 7.17
CA THR A 384 -0.48 8.81 6.53
C THR A 384 -1.21 8.59 5.20
N PRO A 385 -0.64 7.85 4.25
CA PRO A 385 -1.33 7.55 3.00
C PRO A 385 -2.71 6.91 3.21
N HIS A 386 -2.85 6.13 4.29
CA HIS A 386 -4.11 5.47 4.60
C HIS A 386 -5.16 6.47 5.11
N MET A 387 -4.74 7.47 5.90
CA MET A 387 -5.61 8.57 6.31
C MET A 387 -6.14 9.38 5.13
N LEU A 388 -5.31 9.63 4.09
CA LEU A 388 -5.78 10.33 2.90
C LEU A 388 -6.88 9.55 2.16
N ARG A 389 -6.72 8.24 2.08
CA ARG A 389 -7.77 7.37 1.51
C ARG A 389 -9.04 7.37 2.37
N HIS A 390 -8.92 7.36 3.70
CA HIS A 390 -10.06 7.48 4.59
C HIS A 390 -10.77 8.84 4.43
N SER A 391 -10.00 9.92 4.32
CA SER A 391 -10.54 11.26 4.09
C SER A 391 -11.30 11.35 2.75
N CYS A 392 -10.80 10.71 1.70
CA CYS A 392 -11.51 10.57 0.44
C CYS A 392 -12.86 9.83 0.62
N ALA A 393 -12.86 8.72 1.36
CA ALA A 393 -14.08 7.97 1.65
C ALA A 393 -15.11 8.82 2.39
N LEU A 394 -14.68 9.56 3.41
CA LEU A 394 -15.53 10.47 4.18
C LEU A 394 -16.15 11.55 3.30
N ARG A 395 -15.33 12.18 2.46
CA ARG A 395 -15.80 13.21 1.52
C ARG A 395 -16.88 12.65 0.59
N TRP A 396 -16.65 11.51 -0.02
CA TRP A 396 -17.61 10.91 -0.93
C TRP A 396 -18.86 10.39 -0.22
N TYR A 397 -18.73 9.96 1.03
CA TYR A 397 -19.89 9.64 1.84
C TYR A 397 -20.77 10.90 2.08
N ALA A 398 -20.16 12.03 2.45
CA ALA A 398 -20.88 13.29 2.63
C ALA A 398 -21.56 13.74 1.31
N VAL A 399 -20.84 13.70 0.18
CA VAL A 399 -21.42 14.01 -1.14
C VAL A 399 -22.58 13.08 -1.48
N GLY A 400 -22.41 11.78 -1.24
CA GLY A 400 -23.46 10.78 -1.48
C GLY A 400 -24.71 11.05 -0.63
N ARG A 401 -24.53 11.36 0.65
CA ARG A 401 -25.66 11.71 1.54
C ARG A 401 -26.43 12.93 1.04
N LEU A 402 -25.72 13.98 0.61
CA LEU A 402 -26.32 15.17 0.02
C LEU A 402 -27.10 14.84 -1.27
N ALA A 403 -26.50 14.07 -2.15
CA ALA A 403 -27.12 13.69 -3.42
C ALA A 403 -28.39 12.85 -3.19
N TYR A 404 -28.33 11.88 -2.27
CA TYR A 404 -29.49 11.05 -1.91
C TYR A 404 -30.59 11.87 -1.24
N ALA A 405 -30.25 12.76 -0.28
CA ALA A 405 -31.23 13.62 0.36
C ALA A 405 -32.02 14.46 -0.67
N ARG A 406 -31.32 15.02 -1.67
CA ARG A 406 -31.98 15.79 -2.73
C ARG A 406 -32.86 14.94 -3.65
N ARG A 407 -32.44 13.71 -3.97
CA ARG A 407 -33.18 12.80 -4.85
C ARG A 407 -34.37 12.14 -4.15
N LEU A 408 -34.22 11.77 -2.88
CA LEU A 408 -35.23 11.03 -2.15
C LEU A 408 -36.25 11.94 -1.45
N GLY A 409 -35.97 13.23 -1.32
CA GLY A 409 -36.87 14.19 -0.66
C GLY A 409 -38.25 14.38 -1.33
N HIS A 410 -38.46 13.82 -2.53
CA HIS A 410 -39.69 13.86 -3.26
C HIS A 410 -40.37 12.48 -3.34
N LEU A 411 -39.76 11.44 -2.82
CA LEU A 411 -40.23 10.06 -2.93
C LEU A 411 -40.95 9.65 -1.64
N SER A 412 -41.97 8.82 -1.79
CA SER A 412 -42.58 8.10 -0.68
C SER A 412 -41.61 7.12 -0.01
N GLU A 413 -41.98 6.57 1.15
CA GLU A 413 -41.18 5.57 1.83
C GLU A 413 -40.97 4.30 0.98
N GLU A 414 -42.01 3.88 0.25
CA GLU A 414 -41.97 2.72 -0.62
C GLU A 414 -41.03 2.94 -1.82
N GLU A 415 -41.20 4.05 -2.53
CA GLU A 415 -40.33 4.45 -3.64
C GLU A 415 -38.87 4.63 -3.18
N THR A 416 -38.64 5.14 -1.97
CA THR A 416 -37.32 5.26 -1.35
C THR A 416 -36.72 3.89 -1.10
N LYS A 417 -37.51 2.92 -0.66
CA LYS A 417 -37.07 1.54 -0.42
C LYS A 417 -36.70 0.86 -1.74
N ASP A 418 -37.56 0.99 -2.76
CA ASP A 418 -37.30 0.45 -4.08
C ASP A 418 -36.06 1.06 -4.73
N PHE A 419 -35.89 2.38 -4.62
CA PHE A 419 -34.70 3.05 -5.09
C PHE A 419 -33.42 2.51 -4.43
N ARG A 420 -33.44 2.27 -3.10
CA ARG A 420 -32.30 1.71 -2.38
C ARG A 420 -32.00 0.27 -2.77
N VAL A 421 -33.01 -0.53 -3.03
CA VAL A 421 -32.86 -1.90 -3.53
C VAL A 421 -32.20 -1.91 -4.91
N GLN A 422 -32.62 -0.97 -5.77
CA GLN A 422 -32.17 -0.91 -7.16
C GLN A 422 -30.78 -0.27 -7.31
N PHE A 423 -30.49 0.80 -6.57
CA PHE A 423 -29.28 1.61 -6.73
C PHE A 423 -28.30 1.54 -5.56
N GLY A 424 -28.64 0.79 -4.53
CA GLY A 424 -27.82 0.70 -3.30
C GLY A 424 -27.93 1.92 -2.39
N ASP A 425 -27.11 1.94 -1.36
CA ASP A 425 -27.00 3.06 -0.42
C ASP A 425 -25.72 3.91 -0.67
N THR A 426 -25.53 4.96 0.11
CA THR A 426 -24.32 5.80 0.03
C THR A 426 -23.01 5.00 0.18
N TRP A 427 -23.05 3.88 0.93
CA TRP A 427 -21.87 3.04 1.12
C TRP A 427 -21.53 2.25 -0.13
N ASP A 428 -22.51 1.90 -0.95
CA ASP A 428 -22.31 1.26 -2.26
C ASP A 428 -21.55 2.19 -3.20
N LEU A 429 -21.91 3.49 -3.21
CA LEU A 429 -21.19 4.51 -3.96
C LEU A 429 -19.75 4.66 -3.47
N VAL A 430 -19.55 4.78 -2.15
CA VAL A 430 -18.20 4.88 -1.57
C VAL A 430 -17.38 3.63 -1.84
N ALA A 431 -17.98 2.44 -1.74
CA ALA A 431 -17.31 1.18 -2.08
C ALA A 431 -16.84 1.16 -3.54
N THR A 432 -17.68 1.61 -4.46
CA THR A 432 -17.36 1.72 -5.89
C THR A 432 -16.20 2.68 -6.13
N ILE A 433 -16.22 3.86 -5.53
CA ILE A 433 -15.17 4.88 -5.67
C ILE A 433 -13.83 4.37 -5.12
N LEU A 434 -13.85 3.65 -4.01
CA LEU A 434 -12.65 3.08 -3.39
C LEU A 434 -12.19 1.77 -4.03
N GLY A 435 -12.95 1.19 -4.95
CA GLY A 435 -12.68 -0.13 -5.52
C GLY A 435 -12.74 -1.25 -4.49
N HIS A 436 -13.71 -1.21 -3.58
CA HIS A 436 -14.01 -2.31 -2.67
C HIS A 436 -14.98 -3.27 -3.33
N ARG A 437 -14.78 -4.57 -3.11
CA ARG A 437 -15.66 -5.61 -3.65
C ARG A 437 -17.04 -5.64 -3.00
N SER A 438 -17.13 -5.18 -1.76
CA SER A 438 -18.36 -5.24 -0.97
C SER A 438 -18.51 -3.98 -0.12
N PRO A 439 -19.72 -3.41 -0.06
CA PRO A 439 -20.06 -2.30 0.81
C PRO A 439 -19.81 -2.59 2.29
N GLU A 440 -19.95 -3.85 2.73
CA GLU A 440 -19.68 -4.28 4.11
C GLU A 440 -18.23 -4.03 4.50
N THR A 441 -17.29 -4.24 3.56
CA THR A 441 -15.88 -3.90 3.80
C THR A 441 -15.73 -2.41 4.05
N THR A 442 -16.46 -1.58 3.31
CA THR A 442 -16.45 -0.12 3.47
C THR A 442 -17.10 0.27 4.80
N LYS A 443 -18.29 -0.22 5.08
CA LYS A 443 -19.01 0.02 6.35
C LYS A 443 -18.15 -0.35 7.55
N ARG A 444 -17.55 -1.53 7.56
CA ARG A 444 -16.70 -2.00 8.66
C ARG A 444 -15.49 -1.12 8.93
N HIS A 445 -14.92 -0.50 7.91
CA HIS A 445 -13.69 0.28 8.01
C HIS A 445 -13.93 1.78 8.20
N TYR A 446 -15.07 2.31 7.74
CA TYR A 446 -15.29 3.75 7.62
C TYR A 446 -16.53 4.27 8.37
N LEU A 447 -17.39 3.39 8.90
CA LEU A 447 -18.63 3.80 9.57
C LEU A 447 -18.40 4.46 10.92
N GLU A 448 -17.30 4.15 11.60
CA GLU A 448 -17.07 4.58 12.98
C GLU A 448 -17.20 6.09 13.21
N PRO A 449 -16.60 7.00 12.39
CA PRO A 449 -16.77 8.44 12.55
C PRO A 449 -18.22 8.91 12.42
N PHE A 450 -19.08 8.11 11.79
CA PHE A 450 -20.47 8.46 11.53
C PHE A 450 -21.46 7.82 12.52
N ARG A 451 -21.01 6.94 13.40
CA ARG A 451 -21.92 6.27 14.37
C ARG A 451 -22.56 7.22 15.38
N ALA A 452 -21.85 8.29 15.71
CA ALA A 452 -22.32 9.32 16.66
C ALA A 452 -22.95 10.53 15.97
N LEU A 453 -23.02 10.53 14.61
CA LEU A 453 -23.54 11.64 13.85
C LEU A 453 -25.06 11.60 13.77
N ASP A 454 -25.71 12.66 14.23
CA ASP A 454 -27.14 12.86 14.04
C ASP A 454 -27.43 13.19 12.56
N VAL A 455 -28.25 12.36 11.93
CA VAL A 455 -28.57 12.50 10.51
C VAL A 455 -29.29 13.82 10.20
N GLU A 456 -30.10 14.35 11.13
CA GLU A 456 -30.79 15.63 10.93
C GLU A 456 -29.82 16.82 10.96
N LEU A 457 -28.83 16.83 11.84
CA LEU A 457 -27.76 17.83 11.84
C LEU A 457 -26.95 17.79 10.54
N LEU A 458 -26.66 16.59 10.03
CA LEU A 458 -26.02 16.39 8.73
C LEU A 458 -26.83 17.05 7.60
N LEU A 459 -28.16 16.86 7.61
CA LEU A 459 -29.05 17.42 6.59
C LEU A 459 -29.20 18.93 6.67
N GLN A 460 -29.25 19.50 7.89
CA GLN A 460 -29.33 20.96 8.09
C GLN A 460 -28.06 21.68 7.62
N HIS A 461 -26.88 21.16 7.93
CA HIS A 461 -25.62 21.74 7.46
C HIS A 461 -25.39 21.50 5.94
N ALA A 462 -25.92 20.43 5.42
CA ALA A 462 -25.82 20.08 4.00
C ALA A 462 -26.56 21.04 3.07
N GLN A 463 -27.60 21.68 3.54
CA GLN A 463 -28.41 22.61 2.73
C GLN A 463 -27.76 24.00 2.55
N GLN A 464 -26.81 24.38 3.41
CA GLN A 464 -26.29 25.75 3.48
C GLN A 464 -24.79 25.90 3.19
N ALA A 465 -24.00 24.82 3.13
CA ALA A 465 -22.56 24.90 3.01
C ALA A 465 -21.99 24.05 1.86
N ALA A 466 -20.89 24.52 1.29
CA ALA A 466 -20.04 23.66 0.45
C ALA A 466 -19.59 22.41 1.25
N VAL A 467 -19.47 21.26 0.59
CA VAL A 467 -19.10 19.98 1.24
C VAL A 467 -17.84 20.11 2.13
N ASP A 468 -16.87 20.91 1.69
CA ASP A 468 -15.66 21.18 2.47
C ASP A 468 -15.93 21.95 3.76
N GLY A 469 -16.82 22.95 3.72
CA GLY A 469 -17.24 23.68 4.91
C GLY A 469 -18.05 22.84 5.88
N PHE A 470 -18.89 21.97 5.35
CA PHE A 470 -19.63 20.99 6.13
C PHE A 470 -18.69 20.02 6.86
N LEU A 471 -17.77 19.37 6.15
CA LEU A 471 -16.80 18.46 6.77
C LEU A 471 -15.95 19.16 7.82
N ALA A 472 -15.51 20.39 7.54
CA ALA A 472 -14.69 21.16 8.46
C ALA A 472 -15.43 21.59 9.72
N SER A 473 -16.74 21.93 9.64
CA SER A 473 -17.50 22.37 10.82
C SER A 473 -18.08 21.21 11.63
N TYR A 474 -18.52 20.16 10.95
CA TYR A 474 -19.26 19.08 11.58
C TYR A 474 -18.36 18.02 12.23
N LEU A 475 -17.20 17.77 11.62
CA LEU A 475 -16.24 16.78 12.12
C LEU A 475 -15.08 17.40 12.91
N ALA A 476 -15.05 18.73 13.05
CA ALA A 476 -13.95 19.43 13.72
C ALA A 476 -13.70 18.92 15.15
N ASP A 477 -14.78 18.65 15.87
CA ASP A 477 -14.71 18.24 17.27
C ASP A 477 -14.61 16.71 17.47
N HIS A 478 -14.63 15.95 16.38
CA HIS A 478 -14.54 14.50 16.48
C HIS A 478 -13.11 14.06 16.81
N PRO A 479 -12.86 13.28 17.87
CA PRO A 479 -11.50 12.98 18.38
C PRO A 479 -10.63 12.19 17.39
N LEU A 480 -11.22 11.57 16.37
CA LEU A 480 -10.50 10.81 15.34
C LEU A 480 -10.28 11.59 14.05
N VAL A 481 -10.81 12.82 13.94
CA VAL A 481 -10.61 13.72 12.79
C VAL A 481 -9.44 14.66 13.09
N ARG A 482 -8.55 14.81 12.13
CA ARG A 482 -7.44 15.77 12.20
C ARG A 482 -7.80 17.01 11.40
N THR A 483 -8.14 18.05 12.09
CA THR A 483 -8.46 19.37 11.52
C THR A 483 -7.21 20.22 11.38
N ASP A 484 -7.32 21.35 10.69
CA ASP A 484 -6.26 22.36 10.68
C ASP A 484 -6.07 22.92 12.11
N PRO A 485 -4.90 22.70 12.74
CA PRO A 485 -4.66 23.10 14.12
C PRO A 485 -4.55 24.63 14.31
N LEU A 486 -4.40 25.38 13.23
CA LEU A 486 -4.32 26.84 13.23
C LEU A 486 -5.64 27.52 12.84
N ARG A 487 -6.70 26.75 12.65
CA ARG A 487 -8.03 27.31 12.39
C ARG A 487 -8.52 27.99 13.68
N PRO A 488 -8.96 29.26 13.63
CA PRO A 488 -9.52 29.93 14.79
C PRO A 488 -10.74 29.13 15.30
N ALA A 489 -10.79 28.91 16.60
CA ALA A 489 -11.97 28.35 17.27
C ALA A 489 -13.16 29.27 16.96
N ARG A 490 -14.28 28.70 16.50
CA ARG A 490 -15.52 29.46 16.26
C ARG A 490 -16.25 29.68 17.55
#